data_0a8afe2a3d89920d4677c5608190dc57
#
_entry.id   0a8afe2a3d89920d4677c5608190dc57
#
_cell.length_a   1.000
_cell.length_b   1.000
_cell.length_c   1.000
_cell.angle_alpha   90.00
_cell.angle_beta   90.00
_cell.angle_gamma   90.00
#
_symmetry.space_group_name_H-M   'P 1'
#
loop_
_entity.id
_entity.type
_entity.pdbx_description
1 polymer ?
#
loop_
_entity_poly.entity_id
_entity_poly.type
_entity_poly.pdbx_seq_one_letter_code
_entity_poly.pdbx_strand_id
1 'polypeptide(L)'
;MIVSYARVVSTVSVICVALLWTVTASGQAAQAARLTPADYIEIRQLVARYAYAVDTGADNGNVYASLFAPDGAFADRMGRETKGRDALAALARRNTRGPQSAIHFIVNHVIEPTSEGAVGKEYLLQLRIGEGERPNDIFGGGHYEDVYVKTPDGWRFKRRQFIPSEGGPRPSRDAAAR
;
A
#
# COMPACT_ATOMS: atom_id res chain seq x y z
N MET A 1 30.60 23.51 -67.88
CA MET A 1 29.26 23.71 -67.29
C MET A 1 28.98 22.50 -66.48
N ILE A 2 29.53 22.49 -65.22
CA ILE A 2 29.29 21.46 -64.20
C ILE A 2 28.97 22.22 -62.90
N VAL A 3 27.68 22.36 -62.58
CA VAL A 3 27.25 23.01 -61.40
C VAL A 3 26.16 22.13 -60.75
N SER A 4 26.43 21.75 -59.50
CA SER A 4 25.44 21.57 -58.45
C SER A 4 24.56 20.31 -58.48
N TYR A 5 25.09 19.17 -58.04
CA TYR A 5 24.27 18.07 -57.45
C TYR A 5 24.67 17.71 -56.01
N ALA A 6 25.59 18.44 -55.40
CA ALA A 6 26.11 18.09 -54.05
C ALA A 6 25.31 18.66 -52.87
N ARG A 7 24.24 19.44 -53.07
CA ARG A 7 23.52 20.10 -51.98
C ARG A 7 22.14 19.50 -51.62
N VAL A 8 21.63 18.55 -52.38
CA VAL A 8 20.29 18.01 -52.14
C VAL A 8 20.32 16.74 -51.30
N VAL A 9 21.47 16.03 -51.21
CA VAL A 9 21.59 14.78 -50.45
C VAL A 9 21.77 15.00 -48.95
N SER A 10 22.23 16.19 -48.53
CA SER A 10 22.56 16.45 -47.10
C SER A 10 21.33 16.81 -46.23
N THR A 11 20.23 17.24 -46.85
CA THR A 11 19.03 17.68 -46.06
C THR A 11 18.04 16.55 -45.78
N VAL A 12 18.07 15.46 -46.56
CA VAL A 12 17.15 14.34 -46.34
C VAL A 12 17.62 13.42 -45.22
N SER A 13 18.95 13.30 -45.00
CA SER A 13 19.51 12.44 -43.94
C SER A 13 19.32 12.98 -42.53
N VAL A 14 19.16 14.28 -42.32
CA VAL A 14 18.97 14.88 -41.00
C VAL A 14 17.53 14.74 -40.50
N ILE A 15 16.55 14.68 -41.40
CA ILE A 15 15.14 14.56 -41.02
C ILE A 15 14.79 13.14 -40.60
N CYS A 16 15.45 12.10 -41.15
CA CYS A 16 15.21 10.71 -40.73
C CYS A 16 15.76 10.33 -39.36
N VAL A 17 16.82 10.99 -38.93
CA VAL A 17 17.40 10.72 -37.56
C VAL A 17 16.58 11.37 -36.46
N ALA A 18 15.94 12.52 -36.71
CA ALA A 18 15.09 13.19 -35.71
C ALA A 18 13.75 12.47 -35.47
N LEU A 19 13.24 11.72 -36.45
CA LEU A 19 11.98 10.98 -36.31
C LEU A 19 12.12 9.63 -35.58
N LEU A 20 13.32 9.08 -35.43
CA LEU A 20 13.58 7.82 -34.71
C LEU A 20 13.73 8.00 -33.22
N TRP A 21 13.94 9.21 -32.69
CA TRP A 21 14.10 9.50 -31.28
C TRP A 21 12.79 9.82 -30.54
N THR A 22 11.69 10.04 -31.23
CA THR A 22 10.40 10.40 -30.61
C THR A 22 9.54 9.20 -30.28
N VAL A 23 9.86 7.99 -30.74
CA VAL A 23 9.04 6.78 -30.52
C VAL A 23 9.41 6.03 -29.23
N THR A 24 10.57 6.29 -28.64
CA THR A 24 11.04 5.55 -27.46
C THR A 24 10.60 6.15 -26.11
N ALA A 25 10.15 7.39 -26.08
CA ALA A 25 9.74 8.04 -24.82
C ALA A 25 8.31 7.66 -24.38
N SER A 26 7.44 7.27 -25.30
CA SER A 26 6.04 6.95 -24.98
C SER A 26 5.84 5.53 -24.42
N GLY A 27 6.78 4.61 -24.66
CA GLY A 27 6.70 3.24 -24.21
C GLY A 27 7.12 3.03 -22.75
N GLN A 28 8.00 3.89 -22.22
CA GLN A 28 8.48 3.76 -20.83
C GLN A 28 7.50 4.33 -19.79
N ALA A 29 6.73 5.34 -20.12
CA ALA A 29 5.73 5.92 -19.20
C ALA A 29 4.55 4.99 -18.92
N ALA A 30 4.18 4.12 -19.88
CA ALA A 30 3.09 3.16 -19.70
C ALA A 30 3.49 1.90 -18.89
N GLN A 31 4.79 1.64 -18.73
CA GLN A 31 5.30 0.47 -18.00
C GLN A 31 5.42 0.73 -16.49
N ALA A 32 5.47 2.00 -16.06
CA ALA A 32 5.67 2.38 -14.66
C ALA A 32 4.47 2.11 -13.74
N ALA A 33 3.31 1.78 -14.29
CA ALA A 33 2.07 1.57 -13.53
C ALA A 33 1.69 0.09 -13.34
N ARG A 34 2.62 -0.87 -13.52
CA ARG A 34 2.33 -2.29 -13.37
C ARG A 34 3.06 -2.88 -12.18
N LEU A 35 2.31 -3.45 -11.25
CA LEU A 35 2.86 -4.30 -10.19
C LEU A 35 3.30 -5.64 -10.79
N THR A 36 4.47 -6.11 -10.39
CA THR A 36 4.94 -7.47 -10.68
C THR A 36 4.29 -8.47 -9.73
N PRO A 37 4.29 -9.79 -10.06
CA PRO A 37 3.86 -10.82 -9.10
C PRO A 37 4.59 -10.74 -7.75
N ALA A 38 5.87 -10.39 -7.75
CA ALA A 38 6.66 -10.19 -6.52
C ALA A 38 6.12 -9.02 -5.69
N ASP A 39 5.71 -7.92 -6.30
CA ASP A 39 5.12 -6.79 -5.59
C ASP A 39 3.82 -7.17 -4.88
N TYR A 40 2.94 -7.95 -5.54
CA TYR A 40 1.73 -8.46 -4.90
C TYR A 40 2.03 -9.37 -3.70
N ILE A 41 3.05 -10.23 -3.80
CA ILE A 41 3.48 -11.09 -2.70
C ILE A 41 4.05 -10.24 -1.55
N GLU A 42 4.92 -9.28 -1.84
CA GLU A 42 5.52 -8.41 -0.83
C GLU A 42 4.46 -7.56 -0.08
N ILE A 43 3.49 -6.99 -0.80
CA ILE A 43 2.40 -6.22 -0.19
C ILE A 43 1.54 -7.12 0.71
N ARG A 44 1.19 -8.33 0.26
CA ARG A 44 0.45 -9.30 1.09
C ARG A 44 1.24 -9.70 2.35
N GLN A 45 2.55 -9.90 2.23
CA GLN A 45 3.42 -10.17 3.37
C GLN A 45 3.50 -8.97 4.32
N LEU A 46 3.52 -7.73 3.80
CA LEU A 46 3.47 -6.52 4.61
C LEU A 46 2.20 -6.48 5.46
N VAL A 47 1.03 -6.77 4.86
CA VAL A 47 -0.26 -6.81 5.57
C VAL A 47 -0.31 -7.95 6.59
N ALA A 48 0.20 -9.13 6.26
CA ALA A 48 0.29 -10.24 7.20
C ALA A 48 1.16 -9.90 8.42
N ARG A 49 2.34 -9.30 8.18
CA ARG A 49 3.23 -8.81 9.27
C ARG A 49 2.57 -7.75 10.13
N TYR A 50 1.73 -6.90 9.54
CA TYR A 50 0.97 -5.90 10.29
C TYR A 50 0.07 -6.54 11.33
N ALA A 51 -0.71 -7.59 10.98
CA ALA A 51 -1.57 -8.30 11.91
C ALA A 51 -0.77 -8.80 13.13
N TYR A 52 0.32 -9.54 12.90
CA TYR A 52 1.17 -10.02 13.99
C TYR A 52 1.80 -8.88 14.81
N ALA A 53 2.24 -7.81 14.16
CA ALA A 53 2.89 -6.70 14.87
C ALA A 53 1.92 -5.92 15.75
N VAL A 54 0.67 -5.71 15.33
CA VAL A 54 -0.35 -5.03 16.13
C VAL A 54 -0.85 -5.90 17.27
N ASP A 55 -0.94 -7.23 17.06
CA ASP A 55 -1.41 -8.18 18.08
C ASP A 55 -0.38 -8.40 19.18
N THR A 56 0.90 -8.40 18.85
CA THR A 56 1.97 -8.73 19.79
C THR A 56 2.68 -7.53 20.39
N GLY A 57 2.63 -6.37 19.72
CA GLY A 57 3.45 -5.21 20.12
C GLY A 57 4.96 -5.49 20.08
N ALA A 58 5.39 -6.43 19.24
CA ALA A 58 6.76 -6.94 19.18
C ALA A 58 7.79 -5.81 19.14
N ASP A 59 8.92 -6.04 19.83
CA ASP A 59 10.00 -5.07 20.00
C ASP A 59 9.47 -3.69 20.45
N ASN A 60 8.64 -3.72 21.51
CA ASN A 60 8.07 -2.50 22.09
C ASN A 60 7.33 -1.62 21.08
N GLY A 61 6.69 -2.24 20.06
CA GLY A 61 5.97 -1.58 18.99
C GLY A 61 6.83 -1.15 17.79
N ASN A 62 8.15 -1.35 17.83
CA ASN A 62 9.05 -0.93 16.75
C ASN A 62 8.83 -1.77 15.48
N VAL A 63 8.49 -3.06 15.61
CA VAL A 63 8.14 -3.90 14.47
C VAL A 63 6.93 -3.31 13.73
N TYR A 64 5.87 -2.94 14.44
CA TYR A 64 4.71 -2.27 13.85
C TYR A 64 5.09 -0.97 13.13
N ALA A 65 5.84 -0.10 13.81
CA ALA A 65 6.26 1.18 13.23
C ALA A 65 7.13 1.02 11.98
N SER A 66 7.95 -0.04 11.89
CA SER A 66 8.81 -0.31 10.76
C SER A 66 8.06 -0.69 9.47
N LEU A 67 6.80 -1.08 9.58
CA LEU A 67 5.96 -1.42 8.43
C LEU A 67 5.47 -0.18 7.66
N PHE A 68 5.59 0.99 8.26
CA PHE A 68 5.24 2.26 7.64
C PHE A 68 6.46 2.95 7.03
N ALA A 69 6.23 3.72 5.97
CA ALA A 69 7.25 4.63 5.43
C ALA A 69 7.67 5.66 6.50
N PRO A 70 8.84 6.31 6.38
CA PRO A 70 9.28 7.30 7.36
C PRO A 70 8.25 8.41 7.66
N ASP A 71 7.50 8.82 6.65
CA ASP A 71 6.40 9.78 6.72
C ASP A 71 5.02 9.13 6.65
N GLY A 72 4.95 7.82 6.89
CA GLY A 72 3.72 7.03 6.87
C GLY A 72 2.81 7.30 8.06
N ALA A 73 1.52 7.00 7.88
CA ALA A 73 0.49 7.29 8.87
C ALA A 73 -0.50 6.13 9.05
N PHE A 74 -0.95 5.95 10.28
CA PHE A 74 -2.15 5.19 10.60
C PHE A 74 -3.28 6.16 10.94
N ALA A 75 -4.44 6.03 10.28
CA ALA A 75 -5.65 6.76 10.57
C ALA A 75 -6.65 5.86 11.32
N ASP A 76 -7.12 6.32 12.46
CA ASP A 76 -8.08 5.61 13.28
C ASP A 76 -9.52 5.69 12.71
N ARG A 77 -10.49 5.06 13.40
CA ARG A 77 -11.92 5.06 13.03
C ARG A 77 -12.54 6.45 12.84
N MET A 78 -11.93 7.48 13.40
CA MET A 78 -12.36 8.88 13.29
C MET A 78 -11.57 9.64 12.23
N GLY A 79 -10.65 8.97 11.52
CA GLY A 79 -9.76 9.59 10.54
C GLY A 79 -8.58 10.34 11.15
N ARG A 80 -8.37 10.26 12.48
CA ARG A 80 -7.25 10.93 13.14
C ARG A 80 -5.97 10.17 12.87
N GLU A 81 -4.96 10.84 12.36
CA GLU A 81 -3.71 10.23 11.94
C GLU A 81 -2.66 10.23 13.06
N THR A 82 -2.00 9.08 13.21
CA THR A 82 -0.77 8.90 13.97
C THR A 82 0.37 8.77 12.98
N LYS A 83 1.34 9.69 13.02
CA LYS A 83 2.46 9.78 12.08
C LYS A 83 3.81 9.66 12.79
N GLY A 84 4.76 9.09 12.05
CA GLY A 84 6.15 8.99 12.51
C GLY A 84 6.38 7.77 13.40
N ARG A 85 7.63 7.31 13.38
CA ARG A 85 8.05 6.02 13.97
C ARG A 85 7.71 5.90 15.45
N ASP A 86 8.05 6.92 16.25
CA ASP A 86 7.87 6.86 17.70
C ASP A 86 6.39 6.87 18.10
N ALA A 87 5.58 7.67 17.42
CA ALA A 87 4.13 7.75 17.66
C ALA A 87 3.43 6.44 17.24
N LEU A 88 3.82 5.85 16.12
CA LEU A 88 3.32 4.55 15.65
C LEU A 88 3.73 3.42 16.59
N ALA A 89 4.97 3.39 17.07
CA ALA A 89 5.41 2.42 18.07
C ALA A 89 4.62 2.57 19.38
N ALA A 90 4.40 3.81 19.83
CA ALA A 90 3.58 4.09 21.02
C ALA A 90 2.11 3.66 20.83
N LEU A 91 1.55 3.79 19.64
CA LEU A 91 0.21 3.30 19.31
C LEU A 91 0.12 1.78 19.49
N ALA A 92 1.05 1.03 18.89
CA ALA A 92 1.10 -0.43 19.00
C ALA A 92 1.21 -0.89 20.46
N ARG A 93 2.08 -0.25 21.26
CA ARG A 93 2.22 -0.57 22.69
C ARG A 93 0.94 -0.36 23.49
N ARG A 94 0.14 0.65 23.16
CA ARG A 94 -1.15 0.89 23.81
C ARG A 94 -2.16 -0.20 23.48
N ASN A 95 -2.19 -0.64 22.24
CA ASN A 95 -3.15 -1.63 21.76
C ASN A 95 -2.93 -3.02 22.40
N THR A 96 -1.68 -3.36 22.75
CA THR A 96 -1.34 -4.66 23.33
C THR A 96 -1.42 -4.73 24.87
N ARG A 97 -1.52 -3.60 25.56
CA ARG A 97 -1.54 -3.54 27.04
C ARG A 97 -2.95 -3.56 27.65
N GLY A 98 -3.99 -3.56 26.83
CA GLY A 98 -5.37 -3.54 27.30
C GLY A 98 -5.92 -4.94 27.59
N PRO A 99 -6.99 -5.06 28.40
CA PRO A 99 -7.69 -6.33 28.66
C PRO A 99 -8.43 -6.87 27.43
N GLN A 100 -8.27 -6.24 26.30
CA GLN A 100 -8.91 -6.56 25.02
C GLN A 100 -7.86 -6.87 23.94
N SER A 101 -6.91 -7.77 24.28
CA SER A 101 -6.03 -8.30 23.24
C SER A 101 -6.89 -9.04 22.20
N ALA A 102 -6.81 -8.55 20.97
CA ALA A 102 -7.53 -9.11 19.85
C ALA A 102 -6.56 -9.74 18.87
N ILE A 103 -6.99 -10.79 18.22
CA ILE A 103 -6.32 -11.31 17.04
C ILE A 103 -6.97 -10.67 15.81
N HIS A 104 -6.15 -10.06 14.95
CA HIS A 104 -6.59 -9.44 13.71
C HIS A 104 -6.56 -10.45 12.56
N PHE A 105 -7.72 -10.79 12.03
CA PHE A 105 -7.86 -11.55 10.78
C PHE A 105 -8.06 -10.55 9.64
N ILE A 106 -7.05 -10.40 8.80
CA ILE A 106 -7.08 -9.51 7.64
C ILE A 106 -7.16 -10.36 6.38
N VAL A 107 -8.25 -10.22 5.65
CA VAL A 107 -8.62 -11.12 4.55
C VAL A 107 -9.13 -10.35 3.33
N ASN A 108 -9.26 -11.05 2.19
CA ASN A 108 -9.87 -10.54 0.96
C ASN A 108 -9.16 -9.29 0.41
N HIS A 109 -7.83 -9.39 0.23
CA HIS A 109 -7.03 -8.30 -0.32
C HIS A 109 -7.35 -8.01 -1.78
N VAL A 110 -7.65 -6.75 -2.07
CA VAL A 110 -7.64 -6.16 -3.41
C VAL A 110 -6.49 -5.17 -3.46
N ILE A 111 -5.61 -5.30 -4.44
CA ILE A 111 -4.42 -4.45 -4.61
C ILE A 111 -4.41 -3.94 -6.05
N GLU A 112 -4.35 -2.62 -6.22
CA GLU A 112 -4.35 -1.96 -7.51
C GLU A 112 -3.12 -1.07 -7.66
N PRO A 113 -2.43 -1.08 -8.84
CA PRO A 113 -1.31 -0.20 -9.08
C PRO A 113 -1.74 1.25 -9.20
N THR A 114 -0.85 2.16 -8.78
CA THR A 114 -0.97 3.61 -9.02
C THR A 114 0.32 4.15 -9.61
N SER A 115 0.34 5.41 -10.05
CA SER A 115 1.55 6.06 -10.55
C SER A 115 2.68 6.14 -9.50
N GLU A 116 2.34 6.13 -8.21
CA GLU A 116 3.29 6.32 -7.11
C GLU A 116 3.55 5.04 -6.28
N GLY A 117 2.84 3.94 -6.60
CA GLY A 117 2.96 2.70 -5.85
C GLY A 117 1.75 1.81 -6.01
N ALA A 118 0.96 1.63 -4.95
CA ALA A 118 -0.27 0.84 -4.96
C ALA A 118 -1.28 1.35 -3.93
N VAL A 119 -2.54 1.02 -4.16
CA VAL A 119 -3.61 1.12 -3.16
C VAL A 119 -4.16 -0.26 -2.86
N GLY A 120 -4.77 -0.42 -1.70
CA GLY A 120 -5.40 -1.68 -1.34
C GLY A 120 -6.58 -1.54 -0.42
N LYS A 121 -7.39 -2.61 -0.38
CA LYS A 121 -8.51 -2.78 0.55
C LYS A 121 -8.55 -4.20 1.04
N GLU A 122 -8.84 -4.37 2.32
CA GLU A 122 -9.01 -5.68 2.93
C GLU A 122 -9.98 -5.63 4.10
N TYR A 123 -10.72 -6.73 4.30
CA TYR A 123 -11.58 -6.84 5.47
C TYR A 123 -10.79 -7.18 6.74
N LEU A 124 -11.25 -6.63 7.86
CA LEU A 124 -10.76 -6.91 9.19
C LEU A 124 -11.86 -7.56 10.02
N LEU A 125 -11.52 -8.67 10.67
CA LEU A 125 -12.24 -9.22 11.81
C LEU A 125 -11.34 -9.23 13.03
N GLN A 126 -11.88 -8.82 14.16
CA GLN A 126 -11.17 -8.85 15.46
C GLN A 126 -11.79 -9.90 16.36
N LEU A 127 -11.00 -10.92 16.66
CA LEU A 127 -11.38 -12.02 17.55
C LEU A 127 -10.77 -11.81 18.93
N ARG A 128 -11.60 -11.79 19.98
CA ARG A 128 -11.16 -11.88 21.36
C ARG A 128 -11.04 -13.35 21.76
N ILE A 129 -9.89 -13.72 22.32
CA ILE A 129 -9.70 -15.05 22.88
C ILE A 129 -10.36 -15.07 24.27
N GLY A 130 -11.21 -16.05 24.47
CA GLY A 130 -11.85 -16.28 25.77
C GLY A 130 -10.88 -16.78 26.82
N GLU A 131 -11.21 -16.52 28.08
CA GLU A 131 -10.48 -17.01 29.24
C GLU A 131 -11.45 -17.71 30.22
N GLY A 132 -11.06 -18.88 30.73
CA GLY A 132 -11.91 -19.68 31.60
C GLY A 132 -13.19 -20.13 30.89
N GLU A 133 -14.36 -19.82 31.47
CA GLU A 133 -15.66 -20.16 30.88
C GLU A 133 -16.12 -19.17 29.76
N ARG A 134 -15.38 -18.10 29.53
CA ARG A 134 -15.71 -17.13 28.49
C ARG A 134 -15.34 -17.68 27.12
N PRO A 135 -16.28 -17.78 26.17
CA PRO A 135 -15.98 -18.24 24.81
C PRO A 135 -15.18 -17.19 24.03
N ASN A 136 -14.55 -17.64 22.94
CA ASN A 136 -14.03 -16.75 21.92
C ASN A 136 -15.18 -15.99 21.26
N ASP A 137 -15.00 -14.70 20.98
CA ASP A 137 -16.01 -13.89 20.31
C ASP A 137 -15.42 -12.93 19.27
N ILE A 138 -16.17 -12.67 18.22
CA ILE A 138 -15.87 -11.61 17.27
C ILE A 138 -16.48 -10.33 17.84
N PHE A 139 -15.64 -9.41 18.31
CA PHE A 139 -16.10 -8.20 18.99
C PHE A 139 -16.00 -6.95 18.13
N GLY A 140 -15.39 -7.04 16.95
CA GLY A 140 -15.26 -5.91 16.04
C GLY A 140 -14.87 -6.34 14.64
N GLY A 141 -14.99 -5.39 13.73
CA GLY A 141 -14.59 -5.59 12.35
C GLY A 141 -14.78 -4.33 11.51
N GLY A 142 -14.35 -4.42 10.29
CA GLY A 142 -14.42 -3.33 9.32
C GLY A 142 -13.58 -3.66 8.11
N HIS A 143 -12.96 -2.63 7.56
CA HIS A 143 -11.98 -2.79 6.50
C HIS A 143 -10.86 -1.77 6.68
N TYR A 144 -9.73 -2.06 6.04
CA TYR A 144 -8.67 -1.10 5.85
C TYR A 144 -8.73 -0.54 4.43
N GLU A 145 -8.34 0.72 4.29
CA GLU A 145 -7.97 1.35 3.03
C GLU A 145 -6.52 1.78 3.14
N ASP A 146 -5.70 1.27 2.21
CA ASP A 146 -4.27 1.41 2.24
C ASP A 146 -3.72 2.16 1.04
N VAL A 147 -2.68 2.92 1.30
CA VAL A 147 -1.76 3.45 0.28
C VAL A 147 -0.39 2.86 0.57
N TYR A 148 0.19 2.20 -0.44
CA TYR A 148 1.50 1.58 -0.36
C TYR A 148 2.51 2.34 -1.19
N VAL A 149 3.76 2.37 -0.70
CA VAL A 149 4.90 2.93 -1.41
C VAL A 149 6.06 1.94 -1.40
N LYS A 150 6.78 1.84 -2.52
CA LYS A 150 7.98 1.02 -2.60
C LYS A 150 9.18 1.86 -2.18
N THR A 151 9.88 1.40 -1.14
CA THR A 151 11.12 2.01 -0.63
C THR A 151 12.33 1.13 -0.98
N PRO A 152 13.58 1.58 -0.78
CA PRO A 152 14.75 0.72 -0.91
C PRO A 152 14.69 -0.56 -0.05
N ASP A 153 13.98 -0.50 1.09
CA ASP A 153 13.82 -1.63 2.02
C ASP A 153 12.56 -2.47 1.74
N GLY A 154 11.92 -2.31 0.57
CA GLY A 154 10.69 -3.00 0.16
C GLY A 154 9.43 -2.17 0.36
N TRP A 155 8.28 -2.80 0.21
CA TRP A 155 6.98 -2.13 0.33
C TRP A 155 6.67 -1.70 1.76
N ARG A 156 6.05 -0.52 1.91
CA ARG A 156 5.64 0.07 3.19
C ARG A 156 4.25 0.70 3.08
N PHE A 157 3.55 0.77 4.21
CA PHE A 157 2.36 1.61 4.30
C PHE A 157 2.76 3.09 4.24
N LYS A 158 2.28 3.80 3.24
CA LYS A 158 2.29 5.25 3.22
C LYS A 158 1.14 5.80 4.08
N ARG A 159 -0.01 5.13 3.98
CA ARG A 159 -1.17 5.40 4.81
C ARG A 159 -1.98 4.11 4.97
N ARG A 160 -2.43 3.84 6.18
CA ARG A 160 -3.45 2.82 6.48
C ARG A 160 -4.58 3.48 7.25
N GLN A 161 -5.81 3.30 6.81
CA GLN A 161 -7.00 3.79 7.50
C GLN A 161 -7.90 2.64 7.90
N PHE A 162 -8.31 2.61 9.17
CA PHE A 162 -9.33 1.70 9.66
C PHE A 162 -10.72 2.33 9.50
N ILE A 163 -11.62 1.62 8.85
CA ILE A 163 -13.03 2.00 8.67
C ILE A 163 -13.89 0.91 9.31
N PRO A 164 -14.60 1.22 10.42
CA PRO A 164 -15.41 0.23 11.13
C PRO A 164 -16.66 -0.17 10.33
N SER A 165 -17.14 -1.40 10.52
CA SER A 165 -18.39 -1.88 9.89
C SER A 165 -19.63 -1.21 10.45
N GLU A 166 -19.59 -0.81 11.72
CA GLU A 166 -20.68 -0.11 12.37
C GLU A 166 -20.56 1.40 12.13
N GLY A 167 -21.52 1.97 11.40
CA GLY A 167 -21.61 3.41 11.13
C GLY A 167 -20.64 3.95 10.09
N GLY A 168 -19.84 3.11 9.43
CA GLY A 168 -18.98 3.48 8.33
C GLY A 168 -19.63 3.23 6.96
N PRO A 169 -19.18 3.91 5.90
CA PRO A 169 -19.62 3.59 4.57
C PRO A 169 -19.21 2.15 4.24
N ARG A 170 -20.16 1.33 3.82
CA ARG A 170 -19.84 0.01 3.24
C ARG A 170 -18.99 0.24 2.00
N PRO A 171 -17.99 -0.63 1.72
CA PRO A 171 -17.27 -0.58 0.45
C PRO A 171 -18.29 -0.48 -0.68
N SER A 172 -18.13 0.49 -1.56
CA SER A 172 -19.08 0.67 -2.67
C SER A 172 -19.07 -0.60 -3.52
N ARG A 173 -20.24 -1.03 -3.99
CA ARG A 173 -20.38 -2.19 -4.90
C ARG A 173 -19.49 -2.04 -6.16
N ASP A 174 -19.19 -0.81 -6.55
CA ASP A 174 -18.44 -0.49 -7.76
C ASP A 174 -16.92 -0.71 -7.61
N ALA A 175 -16.39 -0.79 -6.40
CA ALA A 175 -14.97 -1.05 -6.16
C ALA A 175 -14.54 -2.52 -6.38
N ALA A 176 -15.49 -3.45 -6.45
CA ALA A 176 -15.22 -4.88 -6.67
C ALA A 176 -15.45 -5.33 -8.12
N ALA A 177 -15.91 -4.44 -8.99
CA ALA A 177 -16.34 -4.76 -10.37
C ALA A 177 -15.39 -4.22 -11.46
N ARG A 178 -14.17 -3.82 -11.11
CA ARG A 178 -13.16 -3.37 -12.08
C ARG A 178 -11.98 -4.32 -12.13
#